data_6212b0b5c3d12b475830465baa2ad3e2
#
_entry.id   6212b0b5c3d12b475830465baa2ad3e2
#
_cell.length_a   1.000
_cell.length_b   1.000
_cell.length_c   1.000
_cell.angle_alpha   90.00
_cell.angle_beta   90.00
_cell.angle_gamma   90.00
#
_symmetry.space_group_name_H-M   'P 1'
#
loop_
_entity.id
_entity.type
_entity.pdbx_description
1 polymer ?
#
loop_
_entity_poly.entity_id
_entity_poly.type
_entity_poly.pdbx_seq_one_letter_code
_entity_poly.pdbx_strand_id
1 'polypeptide(L)'
;GELRRVPPFFLVNNSGNLVAGVVAKEFGAKGPNHCPMEACAAGTNAIGLGFRLIQWGEADMVIAGGADAGITPTCIASLDILGALTSKRNKEPEKASRPFDGGRDGFITSEGSGIVVLEALDTALRRGTRIYGEVIGYGNNCDAHHVTSPAPGGEQQAKCMRLALQDAGVRPEEVDYINAHGTSTVLNDVSETKAIKKAFGEHAKRLAISSNKSMAGHMWGASGAVEAIFSLLTLREGTIPPTINQEIPDPECDLDYVPNQARKARVNVALSNSFGFGGVNGTLVLRKFSEL
;
A
#
# COMPACT_ATOMS: atom_id res chain seq x y z
N GLY A 1 -7.06 5.64 44.17
CA GLY A 1 -7.59 4.26 44.14
C GLY A 1 -7.68 3.68 42.73
N GLU A 2 -8.18 4.40 41.72
CA GLU A 2 -8.46 3.85 40.37
C GLU A 2 -7.20 3.63 39.53
N LEU A 3 -6.17 4.43 39.67
CA LEU A 3 -4.89 4.27 38.92
C LEU A 3 -4.19 2.94 39.22
N ARG A 4 -4.44 2.30 40.34
CA ARG A 4 -3.89 0.97 40.65
C ARG A 4 -4.55 -0.18 39.88
N ARG A 5 -5.61 0.11 39.11
CA ARG A 5 -6.31 -0.86 38.25
C ARG A 5 -5.78 -0.86 36.82
N VAL A 6 -4.89 0.08 36.47
CA VAL A 6 -4.24 0.09 35.15
C VAL A 6 -3.32 -1.13 35.02
N PRO A 7 -3.47 -1.95 33.98
CA PRO A 7 -2.60 -3.11 33.77
C PRO A 7 -1.12 -2.70 33.71
N PRO A 8 -0.19 -3.47 34.30
CA PRO A 8 1.25 -3.14 34.30
C PRO A 8 1.84 -2.90 32.91
N PHE A 9 1.32 -3.61 31.91
CA PHE A 9 1.76 -3.52 30.53
C PHE A 9 0.94 -2.54 29.67
N PHE A 10 0.11 -1.67 30.27
CA PHE A 10 -0.74 -0.75 29.50
C PHE A 10 0.07 0.11 28.52
N LEU A 11 1.13 0.78 28.99
CA LEU A 11 1.99 1.59 28.14
C LEU A 11 2.72 0.74 27.08
N VAL A 12 3.22 -0.41 27.50
CA VAL A 12 3.93 -1.35 26.64
C VAL A 12 3.00 -1.81 25.50
N ASN A 13 1.78 -2.24 25.82
CA ASN A 13 0.82 -2.73 24.82
C ASN A 13 0.29 -1.64 23.87
N ASN A 14 0.46 -0.38 24.21
CA ASN A 14 0.04 0.76 23.38
C ASN A 14 1.21 1.44 22.63
N SER A 15 2.41 0.88 22.72
CA SER A 15 3.58 1.40 22.01
C SER A 15 3.73 0.69 20.65
N GLY A 16 3.62 1.44 19.54
CA GLY A 16 3.64 0.88 18.18
C GLY A 16 4.90 0.08 17.86
N ASN A 17 6.06 0.47 18.41
CA ASN A 17 7.33 -0.24 18.20
C ASN A 17 7.33 -1.67 18.75
N LEU A 18 6.40 -2.03 19.63
CA LEU A 18 6.36 -3.36 20.22
C LEU A 18 5.93 -4.44 19.23
N VAL A 19 5.18 -4.09 18.19
CA VAL A 19 4.85 -5.04 17.12
C VAL A 19 6.14 -5.58 16.51
N ALA A 20 7.04 -4.69 16.07
CA ALA A 20 8.36 -5.09 15.55
C ALA A 20 9.24 -5.74 16.62
N GLY A 21 9.21 -5.25 17.88
CA GLY A 21 9.97 -5.80 18.98
C GLY A 21 9.58 -7.24 19.36
N VAL A 22 8.28 -7.56 19.32
CA VAL A 22 7.79 -8.93 19.57
C VAL A 22 8.21 -9.87 18.45
N VAL A 23 8.09 -9.45 17.20
CA VAL A 23 8.55 -10.22 16.04
C VAL A 23 10.06 -10.47 16.12
N ALA A 24 10.85 -9.43 16.42
CA ALA A 24 12.29 -9.57 16.57
C ALA A 24 12.68 -10.55 17.67
N LYS A 25 11.99 -10.50 18.83
CA LYS A 25 12.18 -11.45 19.94
C LYS A 25 11.87 -12.88 19.52
N GLU A 26 10.75 -13.09 18.84
CA GLU A 26 10.29 -14.43 18.45
C GLU A 26 11.26 -15.11 17.46
N PHE A 27 11.75 -14.34 16.49
CA PHE A 27 12.70 -14.86 15.49
C PHE A 27 14.18 -14.68 15.86
N GLY A 28 14.50 -14.13 17.02
CA GLY A 28 15.87 -13.86 17.43
C GLY A 28 16.59 -12.84 16.54
N ALA A 29 15.85 -11.96 15.87
CA ALA A 29 16.42 -10.93 14.99
C ALA A 29 17.06 -9.81 15.82
N LYS A 30 18.38 -9.58 15.64
CA LYS A 30 19.18 -8.66 16.46
C LYS A 30 19.69 -7.44 15.68
N GLY A 31 19.32 -7.31 14.41
CA GLY A 31 19.66 -6.16 13.58
C GLY A 31 18.80 -4.92 13.88
N PRO A 32 18.86 -3.90 13.02
CA PRO A 32 18.02 -2.71 13.16
C PRO A 32 16.54 -3.06 13.32
N ASN A 33 15.87 -2.40 14.26
CA ASN A 33 14.45 -2.63 14.56
C ASN A 33 13.72 -1.30 14.50
N HIS A 34 12.87 -1.14 13.51
CA HIS A 34 12.13 0.09 13.23
C HIS A 34 10.63 -0.16 13.17
N CYS A 35 9.85 0.85 13.47
CA CYS A 35 8.40 0.84 13.32
C CYS A 35 7.96 2.16 12.66
N PRO A 36 7.95 2.26 11.35
CA PRO A 36 7.36 3.41 10.66
C PRO A 36 5.89 3.55 11.02
N MET A 37 5.51 4.69 11.61
CA MET A 37 4.12 5.01 11.97
C MET A 37 3.62 6.11 11.02
N GLU A 38 3.24 5.72 9.82
CA GLU A 38 2.96 6.60 8.70
C GLU A 38 1.55 6.36 8.12
N ALA A 39 0.61 6.11 9.03
CA ALA A 39 -0.79 5.82 8.71
C ALA A 39 -0.90 4.77 7.57
N CYS A 40 -1.68 5.06 6.53
CA CYS A 40 -1.92 4.11 5.43
C CYS A 40 -0.67 3.75 4.62
N ALA A 41 0.40 4.55 4.70
CA ALA A 41 1.66 4.29 3.99
C ALA A 41 2.66 3.46 4.80
N ALA A 42 2.37 3.17 6.08
CA ALA A 42 3.32 2.53 6.99
C ALA A 42 3.87 1.20 6.46
N GLY A 43 3.02 0.30 5.96
CA GLY A 43 3.45 -1.01 5.43
C GLY A 43 4.32 -0.90 4.18
N THR A 44 3.98 -0.02 3.25
CA THR A 44 4.79 0.29 2.06
C THR A 44 6.15 0.84 2.46
N ASN A 45 6.18 1.82 3.37
CA ASN A 45 7.40 2.47 3.81
C ASN A 45 8.26 1.55 4.69
N ALA A 46 7.65 0.62 5.46
CA ALA A 46 8.38 -0.42 6.18
C ALA A 46 9.13 -1.37 5.22
N ILE A 47 8.50 -1.78 4.12
CA ILE A 47 9.15 -2.58 3.07
C ILE A 47 10.25 -1.75 2.38
N GLY A 48 9.97 -0.49 2.05
CA GLY A 48 10.93 0.42 1.46
C GLY A 48 12.15 0.68 2.35
N LEU A 49 11.96 0.85 3.65
CA LEU A 49 13.06 0.97 4.62
C LEU A 49 13.86 -0.33 4.72
N GLY A 50 13.19 -1.48 4.77
CA GLY A 50 13.85 -2.78 4.77
C GLY A 50 14.72 -2.99 3.51
N PHE A 51 14.23 -2.58 2.35
CA PHE A 51 14.99 -2.57 1.09
C PHE A 51 16.25 -1.68 1.21
N ARG A 52 16.14 -0.48 1.80
CA ARG A 52 17.30 0.41 2.03
C ARG A 52 18.34 -0.20 2.97
N LEU A 53 17.90 -0.81 4.08
CA LEU A 53 18.82 -1.46 5.03
C LEU A 53 19.67 -2.54 4.36
N ILE A 54 19.10 -3.31 3.44
CA ILE A 54 19.81 -4.31 2.65
C ILE A 54 20.77 -3.63 1.65
N GLN A 55 20.31 -2.60 0.93
CA GLN A 55 21.15 -1.85 -0.01
C GLN A 55 22.37 -1.20 0.67
N TRP A 56 22.20 -0.71 1.90
CA TRP A 56 23.28 -0.09 2.67
C TRP A 56 24.21 -1.11 3.34
N GLY A 57 23.89 -2.41 3.26
CA GLY A 57 24.66 -3.47 3.91
C GLY A 57 24.49 -3.50 5.43
N GLU A 58 23.45 -2.89 5.96
CA GLU A 58 23.14 -2.91 7.41
C GLU A 58 22.40 -4.18 7.81
N ALA A 59 21.80 -4.89 6.86
CA ALA A 59 21.16 -6.19 7.06
C ALA A 59 21.23 -7.04 5.79
N ASP A 60 21.42 -8.35 5.94
CA ASP A 60 21.33 -9.32 4.84
C ASP A 60 19.90 -9.79 4.59
N MET A 61 19.08 -9.74 5.64
CA MET A 61 17.68 -10.17 5.62
C MET A 61 16.85 -9.29 6.55
N VAL A 62 15.65 -8.90 6.11
CA VAL A 62 14.73 -8.06 6.88
C VAL A 62 13.32 -8.65 6.84
N ILE A 63 12.70 -8.82 8.01
CA ILE A 63 11.27 -9.09 8.14
C ILE A 63 10.58 -7.72 8.12
N ALA A 64 9.81 -7.43 7.08
CA ALA A 64 9.18 -6.14 6.87
C ALA A 64 7.69 -6.28 6.53
N GLY A 65 6.92 -5.28 6.87
CA GLY A 65 5.50 -5.26 6.53
C GLY A 65 4.69 -4.35 7.44
N GLY A 66 3.41 -4.65 7.57
CA GLY A 66 2.47 -3.90 8.40
C GLY A 66 1.38 -4.80 8.98
N ALA A 67 0.89 -4.41 10.14
CA ALA A 67 -0.23 -5.03 10.81
C ALA A 67 -1.12 -3.95 11.41
N ASP A 68 -2.42 -4.14 11.35
CA ASP A 68 -3.40 -3.23 11.95
C ASP A 68 -4.61 -4.01 12.45
N ALA A 69 -5.13 -3.63 13.61
CA ALA A 69 -6.31 -4.21 14.25
C ALA A 69 -7.18 -3.09 14.83
N GLY A 70 -7.60 -2.17 13.96
CA GLY A 70 -8.27 -0.92 14.31
C GLY A 70 -9.79 -0.97 14.34
N ILE A 71 -10.45 -2.13 14.14
CA ILE A 71 -11.91 -2.22 14.16
C ILE A 71 -12.41 -2.19 15.62
N THR A 72 -12.46 -1.00 16.17
CA THR A 72 -13.01 -0.75 17.52
C THR A 72 -14.16 0.25 17.42
N PRO A 73 -15.11 0.23 18.38
CA PRO A 73 -16.21 1.20 18.40
C PRO A 73 -15.73 2.65 18.34
N THR A 74 -14.65 2.97 19.05
CA THR A 74 -14.07 4.32 19.06
C THR A 74 -13.48 4.71 17.71
N CYS A 75 -12.75 3.80 17.06
CA CYS A 75 -12.17 4.03 15.75
C CYS A 75 -13.28 4.25 14.71
N ILE A 76 -14.27 3.36 14.66
CA ILE A 76 -15.41 3.48 13.73
C ILE A 76 -16.15 4.81 13.96
N ALA A 77 -16.48 5.17 15.21
CA ALA A 77 -17.17 6.42 15.50
C ALA A 77 -16.35 7.65 15.07
N SER A 78 -15.03 7.64 15.30
CA SER A 78 -14.15 8.74 14.89
C SER A 78 -14.09 8.91 13.38
N LEU A 79 -14.02 7.81 12.64
CA LEU A 79 -13.96 7.82 11.18
C LEU A 79 -15.30 8.20 10.54
N ASP A 80 -16.41 7.82 11.16
CA ASP A 80 -17.74 8.21 10.73
C ASP A 80 -17.96 9.73 10.90
N ILE A 81 -17.60 10.28 12.07
CA ILE A 81 -17.63 11.73 12.32
C ILE A 81 -16.72 12.50 11.36
N LEU A 82 -15.56 11.93 11.02
CA LEU A 82 -14.64 12.50 10.04
C LEU A 82 -15.22 12.49 8.60
N GLY A 83 -16.28 11.70 8.35
CA GLY A 83 -16.86 11.53 7.02
C GLY A 83 -15.97 10.73 6.06
N ALA A 84 -15.10 9.87 6.59
CA ALA A 84 -14.17 9.08 5.81
C ALA A 84 -14.74 7.71 5.40
N LEU A 85 -15.68 7.17 6.20
CA LEU A 85 -16.33 5.89 5.91
C LEU A 85 -17.46 6.03 4.89
N THR A 86 -17.63 4.97 4.09
CA THR A 86 -18.84 4.85 3.26
C THR A 86 -20.06 4.56 4.12
N SER A 87 -21.19 5.19 3.84
CA SER A 87 -22.44 5.01 4.58
C SER A 87 -23.67 4.77 3.69
N LYS A 88 -23.58 5.08 2.42
CA LYS A 88 -24.73 5.00 1.49
C LYS A 88 -25.17 3.56 1.17
N ARG A 89 -24.30 2.56 1.44
CA ARG A 89 -24.55 1.17 1.04
C ARG A 89 -24.58 0.18 2.22
N ASN A 90 -25.01 0.62 3.39
CA ASN A 90 -25.12 -0.24 4.58
C ASN A 90 -26.08 -1.43 4.40
N LYS A 91 -26.99 -1.38 3.41
CA LYS A 91 -27.91 -2.48 3.08
C LYS A 91 -27.33 -3.44 2.03
N GLU A 92 -26.23 -3.09 1.37
CA GLU A 92 -25.54 -3.86 0.34
C GLU A 92 -24.01 -3.72 0.59
N PRO A 93 -23.50 -4.21 1.75
CA PRO A 93 -22.12 -3.96 2.19
C PRO A 93 -21.07 -4.48 1.21
N GLU A 94 -21.38 -5.53 0.44
CA GLU A 94 -20.51 -6.08 -0.60
C GLU A 94 -20.28 -5.12 -1.77
N LYS A 95 -21.14 -4.08 -1.93
CA LYS A 95 -21.03 -3.05 -2.97
C LYS A 95 -20.49 -1.72 -2.44
N ALA A 96 -20.13 -1.66 -1.18
CA ALA A 96 -19.81 -0.39 -0.52
C ALA A 96 -18.42 0.14 -0.87
N SER A 97 -17.39 -0.70 -0.85
CA SER A 97 -16.05 -0.32 -1.33
C SER A 97 -16.02 -0.36 -2.87
N ARG A 98 -15.86 0.81 -3.48
CA ARG A 98 -15.95 1.00 -4.94
C ARG A 98 -14.95 2.03 -5.46
N PRO A 99 -13.63 1.76 -5.35
CA PRO A 99 -12.62 2.69 -5.80
C PRO A 99 -12.82 3.12 -7.26
N PHE A 100 -12.63 4.41 -7.53
CA PHE A 100 -12.74 5.05 -8.86
C PHE A 100 -14.14 5.06 -9.49
N ASP A 101 -15.16 4.50 -8.82
CA ASP A 101 -16.54 4.54 -9.27
C ASP A 101 -17.19 5.89 -8.96
N GLY A 102 -18.06 6.39 -9.84
CA GLY A 102 -18.76 7.66 -9.67
C GLY A 102 -19.73 7.71 -8.47
N GLY A 103 -20.13 6.55 -7.96
CA GLY A 103 -21.00 6.43 -6.78
C GLY A 103 -20.27 6.19 -5.46
N ARG A 104 -18.93 6.31 -5.42
CA ARG A 104 -18.13 6.16 -4.19
C ARG A 104 -18.41 7.29 -3.20
N ASP A 105 -18.30 7.00 -1.91
CA ASP A 105 -18.58 7.98 -0.85
C ASP A 105 -17.69 7.81 0.39
N GLY A 106 -16.68 6.94 0.34
CA GLY A 106 -15.77 6.67 1.46
C GLY A 106 -15.20 5.26 1.40
N PHE A 107 -14.30 4.95 2.31
CA PHE A 107 -13.71 3.63 2.41
C PHE A 107 -14.44 2.72 3.42
N ILE A 108 -14.17 1.42 3.33
CA ILE A 108 -14.49 0.46 4.39
C ILE A 108 -13.21 0.19 5.16
N THR A 109 -13.23 0.44 6.48
CA THR A 109 -12.10 0.04 7.34
C THR A 109 -12.08 -1.47 7.50
N SER A 110 -10.89 -2.05 7.50
CA SER A 110 -10.65 -3.48 7.75
C SER A 110 -9.40 -3.68 8.59
N GLU A 111 -9.12 -4.92 8.96
CA GLU A 111 -7.97 -5.35 9.76
C GLU A 111 -7.18 -6.38 8.98
N GLY A 112 -5.91 -6.51 9.33
CA GLY A 112 -5.07 -7.53 8.73
C GLY A 112 -3.58 -7.32 8.95
N SER A 113 -2.79 -8.18 8.34
CA SER A 113 -1.34 -8.04 8.29
C SER A 113 -0.78 -8.58 6.98
N GLY A 114 0.28 -7.96 6.50
CA GLY A 114 1.09 -8.44 5.40
C GLY A 114 2.56 -8.36 5.80
N ILE A 115 3.26 -9.50 5.73
CA ILE A 115 4.68 -9.57 6.08
C ILE A 115 5.44 -10.22 4.93
N VAL A 116 6.55 -9.61 4.56
CA VAL A 116 7.50 -10.14 3.58
C VAL A 116 8.85 -10.34 4.26
N VAL A 117 9.61 -11.31 3.77
CA VAL A 117 11.03 -11.45 4.09
C VAL A 117 11.79 -10.92 2.88
N LEU A 118 12.49 -9.81 3.08
CA LEU A 118 13.43 -9.25 2.12
C LEU A 118 14.80 -9.88 2.36
N GLU A 119 15.48 -10.20 1.29
CA GLU A 119 16.81 -10.81 1.35
C GLU A 119 17.67 -10.28 0.20
N ALA A 120 18.96 -10.07 0.44
CA ALA A 120 19.90 -9.77 -0.63
C ALA A 120 19.86 -10.88 -1.68
N LEU A 121 19.75 -10.52 -2.97
CA LEU A 121 19.54 -11.47 -4.06
C LEU A 121 20.58 -12.61 -4.06
N ASP A 122 21.86 -12.26 -3.91
CA ASP A 122 22.94 -13.25 -3.86
C ASP A 122 22.78 -14.28 -2.74
N THR A 123 22.25 -13.85 -1.59
CA THR A 123 22.00 -14.71 -0.44
C THR A 123 20.80 -15.61 -0.70
N ALA A 124 19.71 -15.08 -1.25
CA ALA A 124 18.55 -15.85 -1.63
C ALA A 124 18.88 -16.95 -2.66
N LEU A 125 19.68 -16.61 -3.68
CA LEU A 125 20.14 -17.54 -4.70
C LEU A 125 21.04 -18.64 -4.11
N ARG A 126 22.02 -18.28 -3.26
CA ARG A 126 22.89 -19.28 -2.59
C ARG A 126 22.11 -20.24 -1.70
N ARG A 127 21.03 -19.79 -1.06
CA ARG A 127 20.15 -20.64 -0.24
C ARG A 127 19.20 -21.50 -1.06
N GLY A 128 19.02 -21.24 -2.35
CA GLY A 128 18.05 -21.91 -3.18
C GLY A 128 16.60 -21.66 -2.74
N THR A 129 16.31 -20.50 -2.14
CA THR A 129 14.99 -20.17 -1.66
C THR A 129 14.08 -19.71 -2.80
N ARG A 130 12.75 -19.87 -2.62
CA ARG A 130 11.78 -19.35 -3.58
C ARG A 130 11.80 -17.83 -3.57
N ILE A 131 11.99 -17.21 -4.73
CA ILE A 131 11.91 -15.78 -4.95
C ILE A 131 10.55 -15.46 -5.60
N TYR A 132 9.75 -14.61 -4.97
CA TYR A 132 8.44 -14.19 -5.47
C TYR A 132 8.54 -13.02 -6.45
N GLY A 133 9.57 -12.22 -6.33
CA GLY A 133 9.88 -11.06 -7.14
C GLY A 133 10.95 -10.22 -6.46
N GLU A 134 11.28 -9.09 -7.05
CA GLU A 134 12.31 -8.18 -6.58
C GLU A 134 11.70 -6.83 -6.21
N VAL A 135 12.11 -6.26 -5.08
CA VAL A 135 11.93 -4.83 -4.82
C VAL A 135 13.12 -4.12 -5.45
N ILE A 136 12.88 -3.30 -6.46
CA ILE A 136 13.93 -2.66 -7.24
C ILE A 136 13.99 -1.14 -7.07
N GLY A 137 12.96 -0.54 -6.44
CA GLY A 137 12.94 0.89 -6.17
C GLY A 137 11.91 1.26 -5.11
N TYR A 138 12.20 2.38 -4.44
CA TYR A 138 11.36 2.94 -3.40
C TYR A 138 11.38 4.46 -3.46
N GLY A 139 10.20 5.06 -3.45
CA GLY A 139 9.99 6.52 -3.33
C GLY A 139 9.17 6.84 -2.11
N ASN A 140 9.55 7.91 -1.42
CA ASN A 140 8.84 8.44 -0.26
C ASN A 140 8.91 9.98 -0.30
N ASN A 141 7.81 10.63 0.05
CA ASN A 141 7.75 12.08 0.27
C ASN A 141 6.50 12.46 1.09
N CYS A 142 6.27 13.75 1.22
CA CYS A 142 5.12 14.28 1.95
C CYS A 142 4.42 15.37 1.12
N ASP A 143 3.08 15.41 1.20
CA ASP A 143 2.24 16.43 0.58
C ASP A 143 2.43 17.81 1.23
N ALA A 144 2.69 17.84 2.53
CA ALA A 144 2.78 19.06 3.34
C ALA A 144 1.58 20.01 3.13
N HIS A 145 0.37 19.46 2.98
CA HIS A 145 -0.84 20.20 2.63
C HIS A 145 -1.88 20.21 3.76
N HIS A 146 -2.36 19.04 4.18
CA HIS A 146 -3.41 18.90 5.19
C HIS A 146 -3.24 17.59 5.96
N VAL A 147 -3.79 17.52 7.20
CA VAL A 147 -3.61 16.34 8.06
C VAL A 147 -4.32 15.10 7.53
N THR A 148 -5.49 15.26 6.86
CA THR A 148 -6.30 14.11 6.40
C THR A 148 -6.63 14.14 4.91
N SER A 149 -6.54 15.30 4.25
CA SER A 149 -6.88 15.44 2.83
C SER A 149 -5.64 15.42 1.95
N PRO A 150 -5.65 14.68 0.83
CA PRO A 150 -4.56 14.73 -0.14
C PRO A 150 -4.46 16.12 -0.77
N ALA A 151 -3.27 16.50 -1.23
CA ALA A 151 -3.08 17.73 -1.97
C ALA A 151 -3.86 17.69 -3.30
N PRO A 152 -4.69 18.72 -3.60
CA PRO A 152 -5.44 18.74 -4.85
C PRO A 152 -4.50 18.70 -6.06
N GLY A 153 -4.75 17.77 -6.98
CA GLY A 153 -3.96 17.64 -8.21
C GLY A 153 -2.87 16.58 -8.18
N GLY A 154 -2.54 15.98 -7.02
CA GLY A 154 -1.67 14.80 -6.92
C GLY A 154 -0.19 15.05 -7.25
N GLU A 155 0.32 16.28 -7.07
CA GLU A 155 1.70 16.62 -7.44
C GLU A 155 2.73 15.80 -6.67
N GLN A 156 2.56 15.69 -5.35
CA GLN A 156 3.53 14.97 -4.53
C GLN A 156 3.39 13.46 -4.68
N GLN A 157 2.18 12.96 -4.87
CA GLN A 157 1.93 11.56 -5.23
C GLN A 157 2.62 11.20 -6.56
N ALA A 158 2.49 12.05 -7.59
CA ALA A 158 3.20 11.88 -8.86
C ALA A 158 4.72 11.94 -8.69
N LYS A 159 5.22 12.86 -7.85
CA LYS A 159 6.65 12.97 -7.52
C LYS A 159 7.14 11.71 -6.79
N CYS A 160 6.34 11.14 -5.87
CA CYS A 160 6.66 9.91 -5.16
C CYS A 160 6.85 8.75 -6.14
N MET A 161 5.92 8.55 -7.08
CA MET A 161 6.04 7.55 -8.14
C MET A 161 7.29 7.77 -9.00
N ARG A 162 7.57 9.01 -9.42
CA ARG A 162 8.79 9.32 -10.19
C ARG A 162 10.08 9.05 -9.41
N LEU A 163 10.12 9.37 -8.12
CA LEU A 163 11.27 9.04 -7.27
C LEU A 163 11.50 7.54 -7.18
N ALA A 164 10.44 6.75 -7.02
CA ALA A 164 10.54 5.30 -7.00
C ALA A 164 11.05 4.73 -8.35
N LEU A 165 10.54 5.24 -9.48
CA LEU A 165 11.01 4.85 -10.81
C LEU A 165 12.46 5.24 -11.06
N GLN A 166 12.86 6.44 -10.64
CA GLN A 166 14.25 6.90 -10.73
C GLN A 166 15.19 6.01 -9.92
N ASP A 167 14.80 5.66 -8.71
CA ASP A 167 15.55 4.76 -7.84
C ASP A 167 15.70 3.35 -8.44
N ALA A 168 14.65 2.87 -9.10
CA ALA A 168 14.63 1.59 -9.79
C ALA A 168 15.41 1.58 -11.12
N GLY A 169 15.76 2.74 -11.67
CA GLY A 169 16.29 2.86 -13.04
C GLY A 169 15.29 2.42 -14.11
N VAL A 170 13.98 2.55 -13.84
CA VAL A 170 12.88 2.12 -14.72
C VAL A 170 12.24 3.35 -15.36
N ARG A 171 12.03 3.28 -16.68
CA ARG A 171 11.28 4.30 -17.39
C ARG A 171 9.77 4.09 -17.19
N PRO A 172 8.94 5.15 -17.19
CA PRO A 172 7.50 5.03 -17.05
C PRO A 172 6.87 4.01 -18.02
N GLU A 173 7.36 3.93 -19.25
CA GLU A 173 6.83 3.05 -20.29
C GLU A 173 7.09 1.55 -20.06
N GLU A 174 7.96 1.21 -19.12
CA GLU A 174 8.29 -0.17 -18.74
C GLU A 174 7.38 -0.73 -17.66
N VAL A 175 6.53 0.12 -17.06
CA VAL A 175 5.56 -0.29 -16.04
C VAL A 175 4.32 -0.88 -16.71
N ASP A 176 3.92 -2.06 -16.28
CA ASP A 176 2.76 -2.79 -16.81
C ASP A 176 1.51 -2.63 -15.93
N TYR A 177 1.71 -2.50 -14.60
CA TYR A 177 0.63 -2.53 -13.61
C TYR A 177 0.88 -1.58 -12.45
N ILE A 178 -0.20 -0.97 -11.96
CA ILE A 178 -0.21 -0.21 -10.70
C ILE A 178 -1.26 -0.81 -9.75
N ASN A 179 -0.80 -1.26 -8.59
CA ASN A 179 -1.66 -1.46 -7.44
C ASN A 179 -1.86 -0.09 -6.78
N ALA A 180 -3.02 0.48 -7.00
CA ALA A 180 -3.34 1.83 -6.57
C ALA A 180 -3.67 1.89 -5.07
N HIS A 181 -3.42 3.03 -4.46
CA HIS A 181 -3.95 3.31 -3.13
C HIS A 181 -5.48 3.21 -3.11
N GLY A 182 -6.17 3.83 -4.07
CA GLY A 182 -7.57 3.60 -4.42
C GLY A 182 -8.49 3.30 -3.26
N THR A 183 -8.76 4.30 -2.42
CA THR A 183 -9.49 4.12 -1.16
C THR A 183 -11.00 4.10 -1.29
N SER A 184 -11.55 4.38 -2.46
CA SER A 184 -13.00 4.63 -2.63
C SER A 184 -13.47 5.97 -2.02
N THR A 185 -12.55 6.86 -1.69
CA THR A 185 -12.89 8.23 -1.30
C THR A 185 -12.90 9.15 -2.51
N VAL A 186 -13.77 10.15 -2.49
CA VAL A 186 -13.89 11.11 -3.61
C VAL A 186 -12.56 11.81 -3.88
N LEU A 187 -11.90 12.28 -2.83
CA LEU A 187 -10.68 13.09 -2.96
C LEU A 187 -9.46 12.27 -3.39
N ASN A 188 -9.23 11.11 -2.75
CA ASN A 188 -8.05 10.31 -3.06
C ASN A 188 -8.07 9.81 -4.51
N ASP A 189 -9.18 9.22 -4.94
CA ASP A 189 -9.22 8.51 -6.21
C ASP A 189 -9.04 9.48 -7.40
N VAL A 190 -9.61 10.69 -7.29
CA VAL A 190 -9.36 11.76 -8.26
C VAL A 190 -7.92 12.25 -8.22
N SER A 191 -7.37 12.48 -7.02
CA SER A 191 -5.99 12.94 -6.85
C SER A 191 -5.00 11.92 -7.39
N GLU A 192 -5.18 10.64 -7.09
CA GLU A 192 -4.33 9.55 -7.57
C GLU A 192 -4.42 9.38 -9.09
N THR A 193 -5.61 9.48 -9.68
CA THR A 193 -5.78 9.49 -11.13
C THR A 193 -4.97 10.61 -11.80
N LYS A 194 -5.06 11.83 -11.25
CA LYS A 194 -4.27 12.98 -11.74
C LYS A 194 -2.75 12.73 -11.54
N ALA A 195 -2.37 12.15 -10.42
CA ALA A 195 -0.97 11.82 -10.13
C ALA A 195 -0.40 10.79 -11.12
N ILE A 196 -1.15 9.72 -11.40
CA ILE A 196 -0.74 8.70 -12.39
C ILE A 196 -0.58 9.34 -13.77
N LYS A 197 -1.53 10.15 -14.22
CA LYS A 197 -1.40 10.88 -15.49
C LYS A 197 -0.16 11.77 -15.55
N LYS A 198 0.16 12.46 -14.45
CA LYS A 198 1.37 13.31 -14.37
C LYS A 198 2.67 12.53 -14.32
N ALA A 199 2.66 11.36 -13.69
CA ALA A 199 3.86 10.52 -13.59
C ALA A 199 4.17 9.78 -14.88
N PHE A 200 3.14 9.35 -15.61
CA PHE A 200 3.25 8.43 -16.75
C PHE A 200 2.92 9.07 -18.11
N GLY A 201 2.39 10.30 -18.14
CA GLY A 201 2.00 10.97 -19.38
C GLY A 201 1.02 10.12 -20.22
N GLU A 202 1.26 10.00 -21.51
CA GLU A 202 0.40 9.20 -22.43
C GLU A 202 0.43 7.69 -22.11
N HIS A 203 1.47 7.20 -21.41
CA HIS A 203 1.52 5.81 -21.00
C HIS A 203 0.47 5.45 -19.96
N ALA A 204 -0.01 6.42 -19.17
CA ALA A 204 -1.07 6.22 -18.19
C ALA A 204 -2.33 5.54 -18.76
N LYS A 205 -2.65 5.82 -20.04
CA LYS A 205 -3.80 5.22 -20.76
C LYS A 205 -3.59 3.74 -21.13
N ARG A 206 -2.38 3.23 -21.01
CA ARG A 206 -2.02 1.84 -21.34
C ARG A 206 -1.76 0.99 -20.09
N LEU A 207 -1.67 1.64 -18.92
CA LEU A 207 -1.48 0.96 -17.66
C LEU A 207 -2.74 0.20 -17.25
N ALA A 208 -2.56 -1.01 -16.78
CA ALA A 208 -3.59 -1.66 -15.97
C ALA A 208 -3.44 -1.19 -14.51
N ILE A 209 -4.52 -0.71 -13.92
CA ILE A 209 -4.55 -0.20 -12.56
C ILE A 209 -5.62 -0.96 -11.79
N SER A 210 -5.38 -1.35 -10.54
CA SER A 210 -6.48 -1.84 -9.72
C SER A 210 -6.29 -1.51 -8.24
N SER A 211 -7.40 -1.44 -7.51
CA SER A 211 -7.41 -1.32 -6.06
C SER A 211 -7.98 -2.57 -5.42
N ASN A 212 -7.15 -3.30 -4.70
CA ASN A 212 -7.56 -4.46 -3.91
C ASN A 212 -8.45 -4.09 -2.72
N LYS A 213 -8.49 -2.81 -2.34
CA LYS A 213 -9.38 -2.31 -1.28
C LYS A 213 -10.86 -2.46 -1.63
N SER A 214 -11.19 -2.64 -2.90
CA SER A 214 -12.55 -3.00 -3.32
C SER A 214 -13.00 -4.34 -2.75
N MET A 215 -12.08 -5.29 -2.51
CA MET A 215 -12.34 -6.64 -2.01
C MET A 215 -11.93 -6.82 -0.54
N ALA A 216 -10.81 -6.21 -0.14
CA ALA A 216 -10.21 -6.42 1.18
C ALA A 216 -10.52 -5.32 2.21
N GLY A 217 -11.08 -4.18 1.76
CA GLY A 217 -11.21 -2.99 2.58
C GLY A 217 -9.87 -2.29 2.81
N HIS A 218 -9.87 -1.25 3.63
CA HIS A 218 -8.69 -0.47 3.97
C HIS A 218 -8.13 -0.93 5.33
N MET A 219 -7.00 -1.65 5.32
CA MET A 219 -6.32 -2.21 6.50
C MET A 219 -5.30 -1.24 7.11
N TRP A 220 -5.45 0.07 6.90
CA TRP A 220 -4.56 1.10 7.45
C TRP A 220 -3.08 0.83 7.20
N GLY A 221 -2.30 0.72 8.31
CA GLY A 221 -0.87 0.45 8.25
C GLY A 221 -0.50 -0.89 7.61
N ALA A 222 -1.41 -1.86 7.60
CA ALA A 222 -1.20 -3.15 6.94
C ALA A 222 -1.42 -3.09 5.42
N SER A 223 -2.27 -2.16 4.91
CA SER A 223 -2.70 -2.13 3.51
C SER A 223 -1.55 -2.22 2.53
N GLY A 224 -0.57 -1.33 2.64
CA GLY A 224 0.53 -1.27 1.67
C GLY A 224 1.39 -2.52 1.61
N ALA A 225 1.54 -3.22 2.74
CA ALA A 225 2.27 -4.49 2.76
C ALA A 225 1.46 -5.63 2.11
N VAL A 226 0.16 -5.71 2.37
CA VAL A 226 -0.75 -6.68 1.73
C VAL A 226 -0.80 -6.42 0.22
N GLU A 227 -0.86 -5.15 -0.20
CA GLU A 227 -0.89 -4.73 -1.60
C GLU A 227 0.42 -5.01 -2.33
N ALA A 228 1.56 -4.88 -1.65
CA ALA A 228 2.85 -5.32 -2.18
C ALA A 228 2.86 -6.85 -2.43
N ILE A 229 2.29 -7.65 -1.50
CA ILE A 229 2.15 -9.10 -1.68
C ILE A 229 1.24 -9.41 -2.88
N PHE A 230 0.10 -8.74 -3.03
CA PHE A 230 -0.77 -8.92 -4.20
C PHE A 230 -0.05 -8.55 -5.50
N SER A 231 0.77 -7.50 -5.48
CA SER A 231 1.57 -7.10 -6.65
C SER A 231 2.63 -8.15 -7.01
N LEU A 232 3.33 -8.72 -6.01
CA LEU A 232 4.28 -9.82 -6.21
C LEU A 232 3.59 -11.08 -6.78
N LEU A 233 2.40 -11.41 -6.28
CA LEU A 233 1.60 -12.52 -6.82
C LEU A 233 1.13 -12.23 -8.26
N THR A 234 0.76 -10.98 -8.56
CA THR A 234 0.41 -10.55 -9.92
C THR A 234 1.58 -10.74 -10.89
N LEU A 235 2.78 -10.33 -10.50
CA LEU A 235 4.01 -10.53 -11.28
C LEU A 235 4.29 -12.02 -11.56
N ARG A 236 4.09 -12.85 -10.54
CA ARG A 236 4.34 -14.29 -10.63
C ARG A 236 3.30 -15.02 -11.47
N GLU A 237 2.01 -14.79 -11.18
CA GLU A 237 0.90 -15.57 -11.76
C GLU A 237 0.39 -15.00 -13.09
N GLY A 238 0.77 -13.77 -13.46
CA GLY A 238 0.27 -13.10 -14.65
C GLY A 238 -1.25 -12.88 -14.60
N THR A 239 -1.78 -12.58 -13.41
CA THR A 239 -3.20 -12.31 -13.19
C THR A 239 -3.35 -11.03 -12.39
N ILE A 240 -3.90 -10.00 -13.01
CA ILE A 240 -4.19 -8.72 -12.37
C ILE A 240 -5.53 -8.84 -11.65
N PRO A 241 -5.59 -8.59 -10.33
CA PRO A 241 -6.84 -8.58 -9.59
C PRO A 241 -7.70 -7.39 -10.01
N PRO A 242 -9.05 -7.51 -9.98
CA PRO A 242 -9.92 -6.43 -10.40
C PRO A 242 -10.08 -5.35 -9.33
N THR A 243 -10.54 -4.19 -9.75
CA THR A 243 -11.31 -3.27 -8.90
C THR A 243 -12.78 -3.64 -9.06
N ILE A 244 -13.39 -4.26 -8.05
CA ILE A 244 -14.81 -4.62 -8.11
C ILE A 244 -15.71 -3.42 -7.81
N ASN A 245 -17.03 -3.57 -8.12
CA ASN A 245 -18.05 -2.55 -7.88
C ASN A 245 -17.93 -1.30 -8.75
N GLN A 246 -17.27 -1.39 -9.90
CA GLN A 246 -17.26 -0.32 -10.88
C GLN A 246 -18.50 -0.42 -11.77
N GLU A 247 -19.51 0.40 -11.49
CA GLU A 247 -20.81 0.43 -12.16
C GLU A 247 -21.10 1.79 -12.81
N ILE A 248 -20.63 2.87 -12.19
CA ILE A 248 -20.90 4.25 -12.61
C ILE A 248 -19.58 4.90 -13.02
N PRO A 249 -19.39 5.24 -14.32
CA PRO A 249 -18.19 5.94 -14.75
C PRO A 249 -18.03 7.30 -14.04
N ASP A 250 -16.80 7.62 -13.64
CA ASP A 250 -16.42 8.95 -13.15
C ASP A 250 -15.50 9.61 -14.18
N PRO A 251 -15.88 10.75 -14.77
CA PRO A 251 -15.08 11.44 -15.77
C PRO A 251 -13.73 11.95 -15.23
N GLU A 252 -13.56 12.10 -13.92
CA GLU A 252 -12.27 12.44 -13.31
C GLU A 252 -11.38 11.21 -13.05
N CYS A 253 -11.98 10.01 -13.13
CA CYS A 253 -11.30 8.72 -12.97
C CYS A 253 -11.42 7.92 -14.27
N ASP A 254 -10.71 8.34 -15.33
CA ASP A 254 -10.87 7.89 -16.73
C ASP A 254 -9.73 6.99 -17.23
N LEU A 255 -9.05 6.26 -16.32
CA LEU A 255 -8.04 5.27 -16.66
C LEU A 255 -8.60 3.84 -16.64
N ASP A 256 -7.77 2.84 -16.98
CA ASP A 256 -8.18 1.43 -16.94
C ASP A 256 -7.96 0.84 -15.54
N TYR A 257 -9.01 0.79 -14.74
CA TYR A 257 -8.96 0.27 -13.36
C TYR A 257 -9.25 -1.24 -13.25
N VAL A 258 -9.15 -1.98 -14.35
CA VAL A 258 -9.45 -3.43 -14.42
C VAL A 258 -10.82 -3.73 -13.78
N PRO A 259 -11.91 -3.24 -14.36
CA PRO A 259 -13.23 -3.26 -13.71
C PRO A 259 -13.77 -4.69 -13.54
N ASN A 260 -14.21 -5.02 -12.35
CA ASN A 260 -15.04 -6.14 -11.94
C ASN A 260 -14.51 -7.55 -12.20
N GLN A 261 -13.61 -7.77 -13.14
CA GLN A 261 -13.08 -9.09 -13.49
C GLN A 261 -11.56 -9.10 -13.55
N ALA A 262 -10.95 -10.14 -12.98
CA ALA A 262 -9.52 -10.33 -13.06
C ALA A 262 -9.06 -10.49 -14.51
N ARG A 263 -7.88 -9.95 -14.81
CA ARG A 263 -7.31 -9.93 -16.17
C ARG A 263 -6.03 -10.74 -16.25
N LYS A 264 -5.93 -11.66 -17.19
CA LYS A 264 -4.66 -12.29 -17.56
C LYS A 264 -3.81 -11.29 -18.35
N ALA A 265 -2.58 -11.05 -17.90
CA ALA A 265 -1.64 -10.19 -18.56
C ALA A 265 -0.20 -10.58 -18.22
N ARG A 266 0.72 -10.31 -19.14
CA ARG A 266 2.15 -10.38 -18.83
C ARG A 266 2.52 -9.11 -18.05
N VAL A 267 2.90 -9.27 -16.79
CA VAL A 267 3.34 -8.17 -15.93
C VAL A 267 4.80 -8.44 -15.55
N ASN A 268 5.70 -7.54 -15.90
CA ASN A 268 7.12 -7.63 -15.58
C ASN A 268 7.52 -6.59 -14.51
N VAL A 269 6.91 -5.41 -14.56
CA VAL A 269 7.13 -4.33 -13.60
C VAL A 269 5.80 -3.82 -13.07
N ALA A 270 5.69 -3.75 -11.76
CA ALA A 270 4.52 -3.23 -11.07
C ALA A 270 4.91 -2.13 -10.06
N LEU A 271 4.04 -1.15 -9.90
CA LEU A 271 4.08 -0.21 -8.78
C LEU A 271 3.04 -0.58 -7.73
N SER A 272 3.36 -0.33 -6.46
CA SER A 272 2.40 -0.35 -5.35
C SER A 272 2.43 1.00 -4.63
N ASN A 273 1.29 1.70 -4.62
CA ASN A 273 1.15 3.05 -4.07
C ASN A 273 0.43 3.04 -2.73
N SER A 274 0.90 3.85 -1.80
CA SER A 274 0.20 4.16 -0.55
C SER A 274 0.30 5.64 -0.22
N PHE A 275 -0.85 6.28 0.03
CA PHE A 275 -0.94 7.70 0.35
C PHE A 275 -1.71 7.86 1.66
N GLY A 276 -1.00 8.25 2.72
CA GLY A 276 -1.51 8.21 4.10
C GLY A 276 -1.96 9.56 4.63
N PHE A 277 -2.78 9.52 5.67
CA PHE A 277 -3.03 10.69 6.51
C PHE A 277 -1.70 11.25 7.01
N GLY A 278 -1.64 12.55 7.24
CA GLY A 278 -0.38 13.29 7.45
C GLY A 278 0.28 13.71 6.13
N GLY A 279 -0.28 13.29 4.98
CA GLY A 279 0.29 13.57 3.65
C GLY A 279 1.50 12.71 3.32
N VAL A 280 1.72 11.61 4.01
CA VAL A 280 2.86 10.71 3.75
C VAL A 280 2.55 9.83 2.55
N ASN A 281 3.46 9.82 1.58
CA ASN A 281 3.37 9.03 0.36
C ASN A 281 4.47 7.97 0.31
N GLY A 282 4.14 6.78 -0.15
CA GLY A 282 5.07 5.69 -0.39
C GLY A 282 4.74 4.96 -1.69
N THR A 283 5.77 4.66 -2.48
CA THR A 283 5.66 3.86 -3.71
C THR A 283 6.79 2.85 -3.77
N LEU A 284 6.45 1.58 -3.97
CA LEU A 284 7.40 0.52 -4.29
C LEU A 284 7.38 0.23 -5.79
N VAL A 285 8.55 -0.06 -6.37
CA VAL A 285 8.70 -0.65 -7.70
C VAL A 285 9.10 -2.09 -7.52
N LEU A 286 8.28 -2.97 -8.06
CA LEU A 286 8.43 -4.43 -7.98
C LEU A 286 8.69 -4.99 -9.38
N ARG A 287 9.59 -5.96 -9.48
CA ARG A 287 9.92 -6.62 -10.74
C ARG A 287 9.75 -8.12 -10.63
N LYS A 288 9.29 -8.73 -11.72
CA LYS A 288 9.22 -10.17 -11.87
C LYS A 288 10.63 -10.75 -11.80
N PHE A 289 10.84 -11.70 -10.89
CA PHE A 289 12.07 -12.47 -10.89
C PHE A 289 12.07 -13.45 -12.06
N SER A 290 13.18 -13.52 -12.78
CA SER A 290 13.45 -14.51 -13.83
C SER A 290 14.76 -15.17 -13.48
N GLU A 291 14.76 -16.50 -13.33
CA GLU A 291 16.01 -17.26 -13.26
C GLU A 291 16.82 -16.99 -14.55
N LEU A 292 18.10 -16.66 -14.36
CA LEU A 292 19.05 -16.42 -15.45
C LEU A 292 19.34 -17.70 -16.23
#